data_1ad374eb69aa05d36678e446b456ef0c
#
_entry.id   1ad374eb69aa05d36678e446b456ef0c
#
_cell.length_a   1.000
_cell.length_b   1.000
_cell.length_c   1.000
_cell.angle_alpha   90.00
_cell.angle_beta   90.00
_cell.angle_gamma   90.00
#
_symmetry.space_group_name_H-M   'P 1'
#
loop_
_entity.id
_entity.type
_entity.pdbx_description
1 polymer ?
#
loop_
_entity_poly.entity_id
_entity_poly.type
_entity_poly.pdbx_seq_one_letter_code
_entity_poly.pdbx_strand_id
1 'polypeptide(L)'
;MAESASELVLILAPTGRDAVAAEQQLRAAGLDSAVCAGIADLVTRLRAGAGVALVAEEAFAGESSEDLRRWLDAQPPWSDFPLLILTSQQVSRRLHAYRLELMHVLGNVSLLERPLSAVSMISAVKAGLRARRRQYEVRGHLVAREQAAEDQDKRIEGRTTSRALP
;
A
#
# COMPACT_ATOMS: atom_id res chain seq x y z
N MET A 1 3.85 -21.40 2.39
CA MET A 1 4.34 -20.33 3.28
C MET A 1 3.36 -19.15 3.21
N ALA A 2 2.80 -18.74 4.31
CA ALA A 2 2.02 -17.51 4.31
C ALA A 2 2.97 -16.36 3.98
N GLU A 3 2.72 -15.66 2.90
CA GLU A 3 3.43 -14.43 2.56
C GLU A 3 3.16 -13.42 3.67
N SER A 4 4.17 -13.17 4.49
CA SER A 4 4.06 -12.20 5.58
C SER A 4 3.86 -10.81 4.99
N ALA A 5 2.94 -10.04 5.55
CA ALA A 5 2.77 -8.65 5.16
C ALA A 5 4.09 -7.90 5.35
N SER A 6 4.60 -7.31 4.28
CA SER A 6 5.75 -6.42 4.40
C SER A 6 5.37 -5.20 5.23
N GLU A 7 6.19 -4.84 6.20
CA GLU A 7 6.02 -3.65 7.03
C GLU A 7 6.95 -2.49 6.59
N LEU A 8 7.60 -2.64 5.44
CA LEU A 8 8.47 -1.61 4.89
C LEU A 8 7.69 -0.35 4.51
N VAL A 9 8.15 0.78 4.99
CA VAL A 9 7.64 2.11 4.63
C VAL A 9 8.45 2.68 3.47
N LEU A 10 7.82 2.95 2.35
CA LEU A 10 8.47 3.62 1.23
C LEU A 10 8.28 5.14 1.36
N ILE A 11 9.34 5.90 1.09
CA ILE A 11 9.34 7.36 1.20
C ILE A 11 9.74 7.94 -0.16
N LEU A 12 8.90 8.80 -0.72
CA LEU A 12 9.21 9.57 -1.92
C LEU A 12 8.93 11.05 -1.67
N ALA A 13 9.99 11.82 -1.45
CA ALA A 13 9.94 13.26 -1.31
C ALA A 13 11.11 13.86 -2.08
N PRO A 14 10.89 14.26 -3.36
CA PRO A 14 11.98 14.64 -4.27
C PRO A 14 12.60 15.99 -3.95
N THR A 15 11.96 16.81 -3.13
CA THR A 15 12.40 18.16 -2.80
C THR A 15 12.75 18.33 -1.32
N GLY A 16 13.79 19.08 -1.04
CA GLY A 16 14.18 19.42 0.33
C GLY A 16 14.80 18.26 1.11
N ARG A 17 14.66 18.32 2.44
CA ARG A 17 15.18 17.33 3.40
C ARG A 17 14.10 16.41 3.95
N ASP A 18 12.89 16.47 3.42
CA ASP A 18 11.72 15.79 3.96
C ASP A 18 11.91 14.27 4.00
N ALA A 19 12.49 13.69 2.94
CA ALA A 19 12.75 12.25 2.88
C ALA A 19 13.72 11.78 3.97
N VAL A 20 14.83 12.50 4.16
CA VAL A 20 15.84 12.17 5.18
C VAL A 20 15.28 12.34 6.58
N ALA A 21 14.55 13.42 6.83
CA ALA A 21 13.91 13.68 8.11
C ALA A 21 12.85 12.61 8.44
N ALA A 22 12.02 12.26 7.48
CA ALA A 22 11.02 11.19 7.63
C ALA A 22 11.69 9.84 7.93
N GLU A 23 12.72 9.46 7.18
CA GLU A 23 13.46 8.23 7.41
C GLU A 23 14.07 8.16 8.82
N GLN A 24 14.70 9.24 9.28
CA GLN A 24 15.28 9.30 10.63
C GLN A 24 14.23 9.15 11.73
N GLN A 25 13.08 9.82 11.57
CA GLN A 25 11.98 9.76 12.54
C GLN A 25 11.32 8.37 12.58
N LEU A 26 11.12 7.74 11.43
CA LEU A 26 10.58 6.39 11.33
C LEU A 26 11.52 5.35 11.94
N ARG A 27 12.83 5.48 11.64
CA ARG A 27 13.87 4.61 12.23
C ARG A 27 13.94 4.75 13.76
N ALA A 28 13.85 5.98 14.27
CA ALA A 28 13.80 6.22 15.71
C ALA A 28 12.57 5.61 16.39
N ALA A 29 11.46 5.44 15.64
CA ALA A 29 10.24 4.77 16.09
C ALA A 29 10.26 3.24 15.87
N GLY A 30 11.38 2.67 15.41
CA GLY A 30 11.52 1.24 15.15
C GLY A 30 10.82 0.76 13.88
N LEU A 31 10.57 1.65 12.92
CA LEU A 31 9.93 1.34 11.64
C LEU A 31 10.97 1.30 10.52
N ASP A 32 10.98 0.20 9.78
CA ASP A 32 11.84 0.06 8.62
C ASP A 32 11.33 0.91 7.46
N SER A 33 12.22 1.66 6.84
CA SER A 33 11.87 2.54 5.73
C SER A 33 12.96 2.58 4.66
N ALA A 34 12.56 2.92 3.44
CA ALA A 34 13.46 3.11 2.31
C ALA A 34 13.03 4.34 1.51
N VAL A 35 14.01 5.18 1.18
CA VAL A 35 13.80 6.36 0.34
C VAL A 35 13.86 5.95 -1.13
N CYS A 36 12.85 6.36 -1.90
CA CYS A 36 12.76 6.13 -3.34
C CYS A 36 13.33 7.32 -4.11
N ALA A 37 13.97 7.04 -5.24
CA ALA A 37 14.56 8.07 -6.10
C ALA A 37 13.53 8.80 -6.98
N GLY A 38 12.39 8.17 -7.27
CA GLY A 38 11.30 8.70 -8.09
C GLY A 38 10.13 7.72 -8.15
N ILE A 39 9.12 8.04 -8.97
CA ILE A 39 7.93 7.19 -9.13
C ILE A 39 8.29 5.79 -9.66
N ALA A 40 9.21 5.70 -10.61
CA ALA A 40 9.63 4.41 -11.17
C ALA A 40 10.29 3.51 -10.11
N ASP A 41 11.17 4.06 -9.25
CA ASP A 41 11.77 3.33 -8.15
C ASP A 41 10.71 2.94 -7.10
N LEU A 42 9.78 3.83 -6.79
CA LEU A 42 8.64 3.54 -5.91
C LEU A 42 7.86 2.32 -6.41
N VAL A 43 7.47 2.29 -7.69
CA VAL A 43 6.73 1.17 -8.28
C VAL A 43 7.52 -0.13 -8.26
N THR A 44 8.83 -0.08 -8.53
CA THR A 44 9.71 -1.25 -8.45
C THR A 44 9.73 -1.84 -7.05
N ARG A 45 9.83 -0.98 -6.02
CA ARG A 45 9.82 -1.41 -4.61
C ARG A 45 8.45 -1.88 -4.13
N LEU A 46 7.36 -1.27 -4.63
CA LEU A 46 5.99 -1.74 -4.37
C LEU A 46 5.77 -3.17 -4.88
N ARG A 47 6.31 -3.48 -6.06
CA ARG A 47 6.28 -4.86 -6.62
C ARG A 47 7.08 -5.86 -5.80
N ALA A 48 8.16 -5.42 -5.18
CA ALA A 48 8.96 -6.25 -4.26
C ALA A 48 8.28 -6.45 -2.90
N GLY A 49 7.34 -5.60 -2.53
CA GLY A 49 6.56 -5.67 -1.30
C GLY A 49 6.83 -4.52 -0.35
N ALA A 50 5.77 -3.83 0.04
CA ALA A 50 5.78 -2.75 1.02
C ALA A 50 4.48 -2.73 1.82
N GLY A 51 4.50 -2.06 2.98
CA GLY A 51 3.34 -1.94 3.86
C GLY A 51 2.57 -0.63 3.67
N VAL A 52 3.28 0.46 3.43
CA VAL A 52 2.71 1.80 3.22
C VAL A 52 3.70 2.65 2.41
N ALA A 53 3.21 3.63 1.68
CA ALA A 53 4.05 4.63 1.02
C ALA A 53 3.70 6.04 1.49
N LEU A 54 4.72 6.81 1.83
CA LEU A 54 4.66 8.22 2.18
C LEU A 54 5.23 9.02 1.00
N VAL A 55 4.39 9.74 0.29
CA VAL A 55 4.73 10.42 -0.97
C VAL A 55 4.41 11.90 -0.87
N ALA A 56 5.37 12.77 -1.18
CA ALA A 56 5.12 14.19 -1.30
C ALA A 56 4.34 14.51 -2.59
N GLU A 57 3.35 15.40 -2.52
CA GLU A 57 2.53 15.74 -3.70
C GLU A 57 3.35 16.26 -4.89
N GLU A 58 4.51 16.86 -4.63
CA GLU A 58 5.43 17.33 -5.66
C GLU A 58 6.01 16.20 -6.53
N ALA A 59 6.04 14.98 -6.03
CA ALA A 59 6.49 13.82 -6.79
C ALA A 59 5.62 13.55 -8.03
N PHE A 60 4.36 13.96 -7.99
CA PHE A 60 3.43 13.79 -9.11
C PHE A 60 3.47 14.92 -10.14
N ALA A 61 4.18 16.01 -9.86
CA ALA A 61 4.20 17.19 -10.74
C ALA A 61 5.15 17.07 -11.95
N GLY A 62 6.17 16.21 -11.86
CA GLY A 62 7.24 16.12 -12.87
C GLY A 62 7.40 14.76 -13.54
N GLU A 63 6.79 13.71 -12.99
CA GLU A 63 6.88 12.35 -13.51
C GLU A 63 5.51 11.78 -13.83
N SER A 64 5.46 10.88 -14.81
CA SER A 64 4.23 10.14 -15.08
C SER A 64 3.88 9.23 -13.92
N SER A 65 2.71 9.44 -13.32
CA SER A 65 2.15 8.54 -12.32
C SER A 65 1.42 7.33 -12.91
N GLU A 66 1.47 7.17 -14.23
CA GLU A 66 0.73 6.12 -14.95
C GLU A 66 1.10 4.71 -14.49
N ASP A 67 2.39 4.44 -14.27
CA ASP A 67 2.84 3.12 -13.80
C ASP A 67 2.39 2.84 -12.37
N LEU A 68 2.36 3.85 -11.51
CA LEU A 68 1.83 3.75 -10.16
C LEU A 68 0.32 3.46 -10.20
N ARG A 69 -0.42 4.22 -11.00
CA ARG A 69 -1.86 4.01 -11.19
C ARG A 69 -2.15 2.61 -11.70
N ARG A 70 -1.42 2.16 -12.73
CA ARG A 70 -1.56 0.81 -13.28
C ARG A 70 -1.25 -0.28 -12.25
N TRP A 71 -0.27 -0.08 -11.40
CA TRP A 71 0.04 -1.01 -10.31
C TRP A 71 -1.10 -1.04 -9.27
N LEU A 72 -1.66 0.12 -8.90
CA LEU A 72 -2.79 0.21 -7.97
C LEU A 72 -4.04 -0.45 -8.53
N ASP A 73 -4.36 -0.20 -9.80
CA ASP A 73 -5.53 -0.79 -10.48
C ASP A 73 -5.43 -2.31 -10.63
N ALA A 74 -4.21 -2.84 -10.73
CA ALA A 74 -3.95 -4.27 -10.87
C ALA A 74 -3.97 -5.04 -9.54
N GLN A 75 -4.22 -4.38 -8.40
CA GLN A 75 -4.30 -5.06 -7.12
C GLN A 75 -5.47 -6.05 -7.06
N PRO A 76 -5.29 -7.21 -6.40
CA PRO A 76 -6.38 -8.13 -6.17
C PRO A 76 -7.45 -7.52 -5.24
N PRO A 77 -8.69 -8.02 -5.25
CA PRO A 77 -9.82 -7.42 -4.50
C PRO A 77 -9.60 -7.31 -2.98
N TRP A 78 -8.74 -8.14 -2.39
CA TRP A 78 -8.42 -8.08 -0.97
C TRP A 78 -7.41 -6.99 -0.61
N SER A 79 -6.72 -6.43 -1.61
CA SER A 79 -5.61 -5.48 -1.44
C SER A 79 -6.07 -4.06 -1.72
N ASP A 80 -5.85 -3.19 -0.77
CA ASP A 80 -6.13 -1.76 -0.85
C ASP A 80 -4.94 -1.01 -0.24
N PHE A 81 -3.89 -0.82 -1.05
CA PHE A 81 -2.60 -0.33 -0.58
C PHE A 81 -2.70 1.10 -0.05
N PRO A 82 -2.26 1.38 1.20
CA PRO A 82 -2.36 2.70 1.80
C PRO A 82 -1.28 3.64 1.27
N LEU A 83 -1.72 4.78 0.71
CA LEU A 83 -0.86 5.89 0.30
C LEU A 83 -1.08 7.09 1.23
N LEU A 84 0.00 7.59 1.81
CA LEU A 84 0.01 8.82 2.60
C LEU A 84 0.64 9.94 1.75
N ILE A 85 -0.14 10.96 1.41
CA ILE A 85 0.33 12.07 0.58
C ILE A 85 0.63 13.28 1.45
N LEU A 86 1.89 13.71 1.45
CA LEU A 86 2.30 14.96 2.10
C LEU A 86 1.92 16.13 1.21
N THR A 87 1.04 17.00 1.71
CA THR A 87 0.55 18.17 0.99
C THR A 87 1.12 19.46 1.55
N SER A 88 1.24 20.50 0.73
CA SER A 88 1.56 21.85 1.18
C SER A 88 0.34 22.52 1.81
N GLN A 89 0.60 23.56 2.63
CA GLN A 89 -0.49 24.40 3.18
C GLN A 89 -1.15 25.33 2.14
N GLN A 90 -0.59 25.43 0.94
CA GLN A 90 -1.16 26.29 -0.09
C GLN A 90 -2.53 25.80 -0.51
N VAL A 91 -3.51 26.68 -0.39
CA VAL A 91 -4.89 26.41 -0.79
C VAL A 91 -5.24 27.30 -1.97
N SER A 92 -5.17 26.72 -3.20
CA SER A 92 -5.79 27.31 -4.37
C SER A 92 -6.91 26.40 -4.86
N ARG A 93 -7.90 26.96 -5.59
CA ARG A 93 -8.98 26.14 -6.18
C ARG A 93 -8.43 25.05 -7.11
N ARG A 94 -7.37 25.38 -7.87
CA ARG A 94 -6.70 24.43 -8.78
C ARG A 94 -6.04 23.30 -8.02
N LEU A 95 -5.33 23.60 -6.92
CA LEU A 95 -4.68 22.63 -6.09
C LEU A 95 -5.68 21.72 -5.34
N HIS A 96 -6.78 22.29 -4.88
CA HIS A 96 -7.87 21.54 -4.26
C HIS A 96 -8.50 20.53 -5.23
N ALA A 97 -8.84 20.96 -6.45
CA ALA A 97 -9.36 20.09 -7.49
C ALA A 97 -8.36 18.97 -7.85
N TYR A 98 -7.07 19.30 -7.96
CA TYR A 98 -6.00 18.35 -8.22
C TYR A 98 -5.90 17.29 -7.11
N ARG A 99 -5.97 17.68 -5.84
CA ARG A 99 -5.93 16.74 -4.71
C ARG A 99 -7.14 15.80 -4.69
N LEU A 100 -8.33 16.31 -5.00
CA LEU A 100 -9.53 15.47 -5.14
C LEU A 100 -9.38 14.46 -6.27
N GLU A 101 -8.81 14.87 -7.40
CA GLU A 101 -8.52 13.97 -8.52
C GLU A 101 -7.49 12.90 -8.15
N LEU A 102 -6.39 13.26 -7.48
CA LEU A 102 -5.42 12.30 -6.96
C LEU A 102 -6.05 11.27 -6.04
N MET A 103 -6.89 11.68 -5.11
CA MET A 103 -7.61 10.77 -4.22
C MET A 103 -8.51 9.80 -5.00
N HIS A 104 -9.19 10.30 -6.03
CA HIS A 104 -10.05 9.47 -6.86
C HIS A 104 -9.26 8.45 -7.69
N VAL A 105 -8.14 8.87 -8.26
CA VAL A 105 -7.29 8.04 -9.15
C VAL A 105 -6.46 7.02 -8.38
N LEU A 106 -5.95 7.39 -7.21
CA LEU A 106 -5.02 6.55 -6.43
C LEU A 106 -5.70 5.64 -5.40
N GLY A 107 -6.98 5.84 -5.14
CA GLY A 107 -7.78 4.97 -4.26
C GLY A 107 -7.57 5.25 -2.78
N ASN A 108 -6.95 4.37 -2.02
CA ASN A 108 -6.76 4.48 -0.57
C ASN A 108 -5.69 5.51 -0.20
N VAL A 109 -6.07 6.79 -0.25
CA VAL A 109 -5.19 7.94 0.01
C VAL A 109 -5.59 8.66 1.27
N SER A 110 -4.61 8.96 2.12
CA SER A 110 -4.74 9.89 3.24
C SER A 110 -3.85 11.10 3.00
N LEU A 111 -4.42 12.29 3.09
CA LEU A 111 -3.68 13.55 2.94
C LEU A 111 -3.13 14.00 4.29
N LEU A 112 -1.85 14.29 4.34
CA LEU A 112 -1.14 14.79 5.52
C LEU A 112 -0.57 16.18 5.21
N GLU A 113 -1.12 17.18 5.84
CA GLU A 113 -0.71 18.58 5.59
C GLU A 113 0.60 18.92 6.31
N ARG A 114 1.53 19.53 5.60
CA ARG A 114 2.79 20.05 6.16
C ARG A 114 2.58 21.46 6.76
N PRO A 115 3.28 21.84 7.81
CA PRO A 115 4.32 21.09 8.54
C PRO A 115 3.74 19.96 9.39
N LEU A 116 4.24 18.75 9.22
CA LEU A 116 3.77 17.56 9.91
C LEU A 116 4.67 17.24 11.11
N SER A 117 4.08 17.05 12.28
CA SER A 117 4.83 16.59 13.43
C SER A 117 5.29 15.13 13.27
N ALA A 118 6.43 14.79 13.89
CA ALA A 118 6.90 13.41 13.90
C ALA A 118 5.83 12.44 14.45
N VAL A 119 5.14 12.85 15.51
CA VAL A 119 4.08 12.05 16.14
C VAL A 119 2.93 11.79 15.17
N SER A 120 2.47 12.82 14.46
CA SER A 120 1.38 12.69 13.47
C SER A 120 1.79 11.79 12.31
N MET A 121 3.00 11.94 11.79
CA MET A 121 3.53 11.09 10.72
C MET A 121 3.63 9.63 11.15
N ILE A 122 4.24 9.36 12.30
CA ILE A 122 4.39 8.00 12.84
C ILE A 122 3.03 7.37 13.10
N SER A 123 2.07 8.13 13.64
CA SER A 123 0.71 7.67 13.87
C SER A 123 0.00 7.26 12.58
N ALA A 124 0.10 8.09 11.54
CA ALA A 124 -0.48 7.80 10.23
C ALA A 124 0.16 6.58 9.57
N VAL A 125 1.49 6.45 9.60
CA VAL A 125 2.22 5.30 9.09
C VAL A 125 1.80 4.02 9.82
N LYS A 126 1.75 4.04 11.15
CA LYS A 126 1.30 2.89 11.95
C LYS A 126 -0.15 2.50 11.64
N ALA A 127 -1.04 3.46 11.41
CA ALA A 127 -2.41 3.19 10.98
C ALA A 127 -2.46 2.50 9.61
N GLY A 128 -1.68 2.98 8.64
CA GLY A 128 -1.53 2.35 7.33
C GLY A 128 -1.00 0.92 7.42
N LEU A 129 0.04 0.68 8.21
CA LEU A 129 0.60 -0.65 8.44
C LEU A 129 -0.41 -1.61 9.10
N ARG A 130 -1.21 -1.13 10.07
CA ARG A 130 -2.29 -1.94 10.66
C ARG A 130 -3.36 -2.30 9.66
N ALA A 131 -3.78 -1.35 8.83
CA ALA A 131 -4.74 -1.59 7.76
C ALA A 131 -4.20 -2.64 6.78
N ARG A 132 -2.93 -2.54 6.41
CA ARG A 132 -2.27 -3.49 5.51
C ARG A 132 -2.21 -4.90 6.09
N ARG A 133 -1.87 -5.06 7.36
CA ARG A 133 -1.90 -6.36 8.05
C ARG A 133 -3.28 -7.01 8.00
N ARG A 134 -4.35 -6.24 8.25
CA ARG A 134 -5.73 -6.76 8.17
C ARG A 134 -6.09 -7.25 6.77
N GLN A 135 -5.62 -6.58 5.72
CA GLN A 135 -5.82 -7.01 4.33
C GLN A 135 -5.17 -8.38 4.09
N TYR A 136 -3.95 -8.61 4.59
CA TYR A 136 -3.28 -9.91 4.49
C TYR A 136 -3.96 -11.01 5.32
N GLU A 137 -4.53 -10.68 6.47
CA GLU A 137 -5.36 -11.61 7.26
C GLU A 137 -6.60 -12.06 6.46
N VAL A 138 -7.29 -11.11 5.84
CA VAL A 138 -8.44 -11.41 4.94
C VAL A 138 -8.02 -12.31 3.78
N ARG A 139 -6.87 -12.02 3.14
CA ARG A 139 -6.31 -12.88 2.10
C ARG A 139 -6.08 -14.30 2.60
N GLY A 140 -5.49 -14.44 3.79
CA GLY A 140 -5.25 -15.76 4.40
C GLY A 140 -6.54 -16.56 4.61
N HIS A 141 -7.60 -15.91 5.08
CA HIS A 141 -8.92 -16.53 5.23
C HIS A 141 -9.54 -16.95 3.88
N LEU A 142 -9.42 -16.12 2.85
CA LEU A 142 -9.92 -16.44 1.51
C LEU A 142 -9.22 -17.66 0.93
N VAL A 143 -7.89 -17.70 0.99
CA VAL A 143 -7.09 -18.84 0.51
C VAL A 143 -7.45 -20.12 1.28
N ALA A 144 -7.60 -20.06 2.61
CA ALA A 144 -7.97 -21.21 3.42
C ALA A 144 -9.38 -21.74 3.05
N ARG A 145 -10.33 -20.85 2.75
CA ARG A 145 -11.69 -21.24 2.31
C ARG A 145 -11.67 -21.91 0.95
N GLU A 146 -10.93 -21.39 -0.01
CA GLU A 146 -10.78 -21.98 -1.33
C GLU A 146 -10.18 -23.39 -1.26
N GLN A 147 -9.10 -23.55 -0.47
CA GLN A 147 -8.47 -24.86 -0.27
C GLN A 147 -9.43 -25.87 0.39
N ALA A 148 -10.20 -25.45 1.41
CA ALA A 148 -11.17 -26.31 2.06
C ALA A 148 -12.30 -26.74 1.10
N ALA A 149 -12.77 -25.86 0.19
CA ALA A 149 -13.76 -26.16 -0.81
C ALA A 149 -13.22 -27.18 -1.85
N GLU A 150 -12.01 -26.97 -2.35
CA GLU A 150 -11.37 -27.90 -3.28
C GLU A 150 -11.17 -29.30 -2.67
N ASP A 151 -10.73 -29.37 -1.39
CA ASP A 151 -10.55 -30.64 -0.70
C ASP A 151 -11.90 -31.38 -0.49
N GLN A 152 -12.96 -30.62 -0.26
CA GLN A 152 -14.30 -31.20 -0.13
C GLN A 152 -14.80 -31.78 -1.46
N ASP A 153 -14.59 -31.06 -2.58
CA ASP A 153 -14.98 -31.53 -3.89
C ASP A 153 -14.21 -32.80 -4.30
N LYS A 154 -12.90 -32.84 -4.05
CA LYS A 154 -12.08 -34.04 -4.29
C LYS A 154 -12.55 -35.25 -3.46
N ARG A 155 -13.00 -35.04 -2.22
CA ARG A 155 -13.55 -36.11 -1.37
C ARG A 155 -14.88 -36.64 -1.92
N ILE A 156 -15.73 -35.77 -2.45
CA ILE A 156 -17.01 -36.13 -3.06
C ILE A 156 -16.77 -36.95 -4.33
N GLU A 157 -15.88 -36.49 -5.21
CA GLU A 157 -15.51 -37.21 -6.46
C GLU A 157 -14.91 -38.59 -6.16
N GLY A 158 -13.99 -38.68 -5.20
CA GLY A 158 -13.37 -39.96 -4.78
C GLY A 158 -14.38 -40.96 -4.22
N ARG A 159 -15.44 -40.48 -3.52
CA ARG A 159 -16.53 -41.35 -3.04
C ARG A 159 -17.44 -41.84 -4.17
N THR A 160 -17.69 -40.99 -5.14
CA THR A 160 -18.55 -41.37 -6.31
C THR A 160 -17.85 -42.40 -7.17
N THR A 161 -16.54 -42.29 -7.37
CA THR A 161 -15.73 -43.25 -8.14
C THR A 161 -15.63 -44.61 -7.44
N SER A 162 -15.49 -44.62 -6.11
CA SER A 162 -15.42 -45.87 -5.31
C SER A 162 -16.75 -46.64 -5.25
N ARG A 163 -17.88 -45.99 -5.52
CA ARG A 163 -19.22 -46.61 -5.51
C ARG A 163 -19.63 -47.14 -6.86
N ALA A 164 -18.90 -46.86 -7.93
CA ALA A 164 -19.18 -47.24 -9.31
C ALA A 164 -18.41 -48.50 -9.78
N LEU A 165 -17.73 -49.23 -8.92
CA LEU A 165 -17.10 -50.50 -9.23
C LEU A 165 -18.05 -51.65 -8.82
N PRO A 166 -18.40 -52.56 -9.76
CA PRO A 166 -19.25 -53.72 -9.48
C PRO A 166 -18.55 -54.75 -8.59
#